data_0311e3b765caa3e9470064c43fe0fec7
#
_entry.id   0311e3b765caa3e9470064c43fe0fec7
#
_cell.length_a   1.000
_cell.length_b   1.000
_cell.length_c   1.000
_cell.angle_alpha   90.00
_cell.angle_beta   90.00
_cell.angle_gamma   90.00
#
_symmetry.space_group_name_H-M   'P 1'
#
loop_
_entity.id
_entity.type
_entity.pdbx_description
1 polymer ?
#
loop_
_entity_poly.entity_id
_entity_poly.type
_entity_poly.pdbx_seq_one_letter_code
_entity_poly.pdbx_strand_id
1 'polypeptide(L)'
;MIELRNSEAQAKKENQIDRIKEFIETNYTNPMLNTEDIAAYAELSPNYLRTVFKNATGKSPTDYLTDYRMERAMELLVTTSTSTKDIAAAVGYYNHRYFYSVFKAKTGMTATEYRKAQRADTAPKEGGEA
;
A
#
# COMPACT_ATOMS: atom_id res chain seq x y z
N MET A 1 12.07 15.03 34.21
CA MET A 1 13.26 14.77 33.38
C MET A 1 13.15 13.52 32.58
N ILE A 2 12.83 12.41 33.23
CA ILE A 2 12.69 11.13 32.53
C ILE A 2 11.56 11.19 31.51
N GLU A 3 10.45 11.79 31.88
CA GLU A 3 9.30 11.90 30.99
C GLU A 3 9.62 12.70 29.74
N LEU A 4 10.34 13.82 29.91
CA LEU A 4 10.74 14.65 28.78
C LEU A 4 11.64 13.88 27.83
N ARG A 5 12.60 13.14 28.39
CA ARG A 5 13.51 12.33 27.58
C ARG A 5 12.75 11.24 26.81
N ASN A 6 11.78 10.61 27.45
CA ASN A 6 10.96 9.59 26.80
C ASN A 6 10.12 10.19 25.68
N SER A 7 9.62 11.41 25.87
CA SER A 7 8.84 12.11 24.86
C SER A 7 9.69 12.43 23.63
N GLU A 8 10.93 12.86 23.86
CA GLU A 8 11.84 13.15 22.76
C GLU A 8 12.18 11.88 21.98
N ALA A 9 12.46 10.77 22.67
CA ALA A 9 12.75 9.50 22.01
C ALA A 9 11.53 9.00 21.24
N GLN A 10 10.34 9.16 21.81
CA GLN A 10 9.12 8.74 21.14
C GLN A 10 8.88 9.59 19.90
N ALA A 11 9.10 10.89 19.96
CA ALA A 11 8.92 11.77 18.81
C ALA A 11 9.90 11.41 17.69
N LYS A 12 11.14 11.07 18.04
CA LYS A 12 12.12 10.64 17.03
C LYS A 12 11.69 9.38 16.33
N LYS A 13 11.17 8.39 17.10
CA LYS A 13 10.71 7.14 16.51
C LYS A 13 9.52 7.36 15.60
N GLU A 14 8.57 8.17 16.03
CA GLU A 14 7.39 8.49 15.23
C GLU A 14 7.79 9.17 13.94
N ASN A 15 8.72 10.12 14.02
CA ASN A 15 9.22 10.81 12.84
C ASN A 15 9.92 9.85 11.89
N GLN A 16 10.70 8.91 12.42
CA GLN A 16 11.38 7.91 11.61
C GLN A 16 10.37 7.01 10.89
N ILE A 17 9.34 6.57 11.60
CA ILE A 17 8.30 5.73 11.02
C ILE A 17 7.57 6.48 9.91
N ASP A 18 7.23 7.75 10.15
CA ASP A 18 6.56 8.56 9.13
C ASP A 18 7.41 8.71 7.88
N ARG A 19 8.71 8.88 8.04
CA ARG A 19 9.63 8.99 6.92
C ARG A 19 9.72 7.68 6.13
N ILE A 20 9.69 6.55 6.84
CA ILE A 20 9.69 5.25 6.18
C ILE A 20 8.41 5.05 5.39
N LYS A 21 7.27 5.40 5.97
CA LYS A 21 5.98 5.33 5.26
C LYS A 21 6.02 6.19 4.00
N GLU A 22 6.51 7.40 4.13
CA GLU A 22 6.61 8.32 2.98
C GLU A 22 7.50 7.75 1.90
N PHE A 23 8.62 7.15 2.28
CA PHE A 23 9.51 6.52 1.31
C PHE A 23 8.79 5.41 0.54
N ILE A 24 8.04 4.57 1.24
CA ILE A 24 7.27 3.50 0.62
C ILE A 24 6.22 4.09 -0.34
N GLU A 25 5.49 5.11 0.12
CA GLU A 25 4.43 5.73 -0.65
C GLU A 25 4.95 6.48 -1.86
N THR A 26 6.19 6.94 -1.80
CA THR A 26 6.81 7.63 -2.92
C THR A 26 7.39 6.64 -3.94
N ASN A 27 7.78 5.45 -3.49
CA ASN A 27 8.49 4.49 -4.33
C ASN A 27 7.69 3.22 -4.64
N TYR A 28 6.41 3.20 -4.31
CA TYR A 28 5.61 1.98 -4.45
C TYR A 28 5.47 1.52 -5.90
N THR A 29 5.62 2.42 -6.86
CA THR A 29 5.51 2.06 -8.29
C THR A 29 6.71 1.28 -8.80
N ASN A 30 7.79 1.26 -8.05
CA ASN A 30 8.97 0.49 -8.40
C ASN A 30 8.73 -0.98 -8.05
N PRO A 31 8.61 -1.87 -9.04
CA PRO A 31 8.32 -3.27 -8.76
C PRO A 31 9.43 -4.00 -8.03
N MET A 32 10.64 -3.43 -8.02
CA MET A 32 11.79 -4.05 -7.36
C MET A 32 11.97 -3.59 -5.92
N LEU A 33 11.12 -2.68 -5.43
CA LEU A 33 11.25 -2.18 -4.06
C LEU A 33 11.11 -3.32 -3.06
N ASN A 34 12.07 -3.43 -2.16
CA ASN A 34 12.10 -4.53 -1.19
C ASN A 34 12.49 -4.02 0.20
N THR A 35 12.48 -4.92 1.18
CA THR A 35 12.79 -4.56 2.57
C THR A 35 14.22 -4.02 2.70
N GLU A 36 15.16 -4.58 1.94
CA GLU A 36 16.54 -4.13 1.99
C GLU A 36 16.68 -2.68 1.53
N ASP A 37 15.95 -2.30 0.49
CA ASP A 37 15.95 -0.91 0.01
C ASP A 37 15.41 0.04 1.07
N ILE A 38 14.33 -0.35 1.72
CA ILE A 38 13.70 0.46 2.75
C ILE A 38 14.65 0.60 3.94
N ALA A 39 15.28 -0.51 4.33
CA ALA A 39 16.22 -0.50 5.44
C ALA A 39 17.41 0.39 5.15
N ALA A 40 17.93 0.34 3.92
CA ALA A 40 19.05 1.18 3.52
C ALA A 40 18.67 2.66 3.60
N TYR A 41 17.49 3.01 3.13
CA TYR A 41 16.99 4.38 3.23
C TYR A 41 16.95 4.84 4.69
N ALA A 42 16.44 3.98 5.57
CA ALA A 42 16.27 4.32 6.98
C ALA A 42 17.56 4.18 7.80
N GLU A 43 18.63 3.65 7.17
CA GLU A 43 19.92 3.36 7.82
C GLU A 43 19.73 2.39 8.98
N LEU A 44 18.92 1.37 8.74
CA LEU A 44 18.63 0.31 9.72
C LEU A 44 18.95 -1.04 9.09
N SER A 45 19.19 -2.04 9.95
CA SER A 45 19.24 -3.40 9.44
C SER A 45 17.84 -3.86 9.06
N PRO A 46 17.68 -4.77 8.09
CA PRO A 46 16.35 -5.27 7.75
C PRO A 46 15.59 -5.85 8.93
N ASN A 47 16.27 -6.59 9.81
CA ASN A 47 15.61 -7.19 10.97
C ASN A 47 15.09 -6.12 11.93
N TYR A 48 15.90 -5.10 12.20
CA TYR A 48 15.48 -4.04 13.10
C TYR A 48 14.33 -3.23 12.47
N LEU A 49 14.41 -2.97 11.17
CA LEU A 49 13.33 -2.30 10.46
C LEU A 49 12.01 -3.04 10.64
N ARG A 50 12.03 -4.37 10.42
CA ARG A 50 10.81 -5.17 10.56
C ARG A 50 10.23 -5.04 11.96
N THR A 51 11.09 -5.12 12.97
CA THR A 51 10.64 -5.05 14.36
C THR A 51 10.06 -3.70 14.70
N VAL A 52 10.80 -2.63 14.41
CA VAL A 52 10.36 -1.29 14.82
C VAL A 52 9.13 -0.86 14.02
N PHE A 53 9.08 -1.22 12.75
CA PHE A 53 7.96 -0.82 11.91
C PHE A 53 6.68 -1.57 12.32
N LYS A 54 6.80 -2.88 12.58
CA LYS A 54 5.63 -3.65 13.00
C LYS A 54 5.14 -3.22 14.38
N ASN A 55 6.05 -2.91 15.28
CA ASN A 55 5.64 -2.43 16.60
C ASN A 55 4.89 -1.10 16.49
N ALA A 56 5.29 -0.23 15.58
CA ALA A 56 4.70 1.09 15.45
C ALA A 56 3.41 1.08 14.63
N THR A 57 3.31 0.22 13.60
CA THR A 57 2.19 0.27 12.65
C THR A 57 1.28 -0.95 12.71
N GLY A 58 1.71 -2.03 13.34
CA GLY A 58 0.98 -3.28 13.32
C GLY A 58 1.21 -4.13 12.09
N LYS A 59 2.00 -3.66 11.13
CA LYS A 59 2.26 -4.35 9.87
C LYS A 59 3.75 -4.39 9.57
N SER A 60 4.17 -5.42 8.85
CA SER A 60 5.54 -5.43 8.33
C SER A 60 5.66 -4.38 7.22
N PRO A 61 6.89 -3.94 6.90
CA PRO A 61 7.06 -3.01 5.78
C PRO A 61 6.52 -3.58 4.46
N THR A 62 6.68 -4.88 4.23
CA THR A 62 6.18 -5.52 3.02
C THR A 62 4.67 -5.48 2.96
N ASP A 63 4.00 -5.75 4.08
CA ASP A 63 2.53 -5.70 4.13
C ASP A 63 2.04 -4.27 3.92
N TYR A 64 2.73 -3.31 4.50
CA TYR A 64 2.38 -1.90 4.31
C TYR A 64 2.46 -1.52 2.82
N LEU A 65 3.54 -1.94 2.17
CA LEU A 65 3.72 -1.68 0.73
C LEU A 65 2.60 -2.34 -0.08
N THR A 66 2.30 -3.61 0.22
CA THR A 66 1.25 -4.34 -0.50
C THR A 66 -0.10 -3.66 -0.30
N ASP A 67 -0.42 -3.30 0.92
CA ASP A 67 -1.70 -2.63 1.21
C ASP A 67 -1.79 -1.30 0.50
N TYR A 68 -0.70 -0.54 0.47
CA TYR A 68 -0.70 0.75 -0.22
C TYR A 68 -0.90 0.58 -1.72
N ARG A 69 -0.23 -0.42 -2.32
CA ARG A 69 -0.41 -0.73 -3.74
C ARG A 69 -1.85 -1.11 -4.05
N MET A 70 -2.47 -1.90 -3.16
CA MET A 70 -3.86 -2.31 -3.37
C MET A 70 -4.81 -1.13 -3.26
N GLU A 71 -4.56 -0.22 -2.32
CA GLU A 71 -5.39 0.98 -2.19
C GLU A 71 -5.29 1.85 -3.44
N ARG A 72 -4.08 2.01 -3.98
CA ARG A 72 -3.93 2.77 -5.21
C ARG A 72 -4.62 2.09 -6.39
N ALA A 73 -4.53 0.76 -6.44
CA ALA A 73 -5.20 0.00 -7.51
C ALA A 73 -6.71 0.16 -7.42
N MET A 74 -7.26 0.06 -6.21
CA MET A 74 -8.70 0.24 -6.02
C MET A 74 -9.14 1.62 -6.49
N GLU A 75 -8.37 2.63 -6.18
CA GLU A 75 -8.67 4.00 -6.62
C GLU A 75 -8.69 4.11 -8.15
N LEU A 76 -7.67 3.54 -8.80
CA LEU A 76 -7.59 3.58 -10.26
C LEU A 76 -8.71 2.77 -10.93
N LEU A 77 -9.10 1.66 -10.32
CA LEU A 77 -10.19 0.85 -10.85
C LEU A 77 -11.50 1.62 -10.88
N VAL A 78 -11.73 2.47 -9.89
CA VAL A 78 -12.96 3.24 -9.77
C VAL A 78 -12.91 4.52 -10.60
N THR A 79 -11.77 5.20 -10.62
CA THR A 79 -11.67 6.54 -11.19
C THR A 79 -11.21 6.58 -12.65
N THR A 80 -10.73 5.45 -13.20
CA THR A 80 -10.24 5.42 -14.58
C THR A 80 -10.83 4.25 -15.36
N SER A 81 -10.65 4.29 -16.68
CA SER A 81 -11.01 3.17 -17.55
C SER A 81 -9.79 2.33 -17.93
N THR A 82 -8.66 2.56 -17.27
CA THR A 82 -7.43 1.85 -17.51
C THR A 82 -7.65 0.34 -17.29
N SER A 83 -7.07 -0.49 -18.16
CA SER A 83 -7.23 -1.93 -18.04
C SER A 83 -6.64 -2.44 -16.72
N THR A 84 -7.16 -3.55 -16.22
CA THR A 84 -6.66 -4.12 -14.98
C THR A 84 -5.18 -4.51 -15.09
N LYS A 85 -4.76 -4.95 -16.27
CA LYS A 85 -3.36 -5.29 -16.51
C LYS A 85 -2.47 -4.04 -16.40
N ASP A 86 -2.91 -2.93 -16.98
CA ASP A 86 -2.15 -1.70 -16.94
C ASP A 86 -2.15 -1.09 -15.54
N ILE A 87 -3.25 -1.27 -14.80
CA ILE A 87 -3.29 -0.84 -13.40
C ILE A 87 -2.27 -1.61 -12.58
N ALA A 88 -2.14 -2.93 -12.82
CA ALA A 88 -1.14 -3.73 -12.13
C ALA A 88 0.25 -3.13 -12.31
N ALA A 89 0.61 -2.78 -13.54
CA ALA A 89 1.91 -2.17 -13.82
C ALA A 89 2.04 -0.81 -13.14
N ALA A 90 0.98 -0.01 -13.18
CA ALA A 90 1.00 1.33 -12.61
C ALA A 90 1.22 1.33 -11.10
N VAL A 91 0.79 0.29 -10.40
CA VAL A 91 0.94 0.23 -8.94
C VAL A 91 2.12 -0.63 -8.50
N GLY A 92 3.00 -1.02 -9.43
CA GLY A 92 4.26 -1.65 -9.06
C GLY A 92 4.34 -3.15 -9.28
N TYR A 93 3.47 -3.72 -10.09
CA TYR A 93 3.53 -5.15 -10.40
C TYR A 93 3.80 -5.35 -11.89
N TYR A 94 4.99 -5.84 -12.24
CA TYR A 94 5.22 -6.16 -13.64
C TYR A 94 4.64 -7.53 -14.01
N ASN A 95 4.27 -8.35 -13.02
CA ASN A 95 3.57 -9.61 -13.24
C ASN A 95 2.11 -9.42 -12.87
N HIS A 96 1.26 -9.15 -13.87
CA HIS A 96 -0.14 -8.83 -13.60
C HIS A 96 -0.91 -10.01 -13.03
N ARG A 97 -0.50 -11.24 -13.31
CA ARG A 97 -1.17 -12.42 -12.75
C ARG A 97 -0.95 -12.49 -11.24
N TYR A 98 0.25 -12.14 -10.80
CA TYR A 98 0.53 -12.08 -9.37
C TYR A 98 -0.32 -10.97 -8.72
N PHE A 99 -0.43 -9.83 -9.39
CA PHE A 99 -1.29 -8.76 -8.91
C PHE A 99 -2.74 -9.25 -8.72
N TYR A 100 -3.26 -9.99 -9.69
CA TYR A 100 -4.64 -10.48 -9.59
C TYR A 100 -4.81 -11.39 -8.37
N SER A 101 -3.84 -12.26 -8.10
CA SER A 101 -3.88 -13.13 -6.94
C SER A 101 -3.86 -12.33 -5.63
N VAL A 102 -2.97 -11.34 -5.55
CA VAL A 102 -2.85 -10.52 -4.36
C VAL A 102 -4.14 -9.72 -4.15
N PHE A 103 -4.67 -9.15 -5.22
CA PHE A 103 -5.88 -8.34 -5.14
C PHE A 103 -7.05 -9.17 -4.60
N LYS A 104 -7.24 -10.35 -5.15
CA LYS A 104 -8.33 -11.22 -4.70
C LYS A 104 -8.14 -11.67 -3.25
N ALA A 105 -6.90 -11.97 -2.86
CA ALA A 105 -6.62 -12.36 -1.47
C ALA A 105 -6.91 -11.23 -0.49
N LYS A 106 -6.62 -9.99 -0.88
CA LYS A 106 -6.81 -8.84 0.01
C LYS A 106 -8.24 -8.33 0.05
N THR A 107 -8.95 -8.41 -1.07
CA THR A 107 -10.30 -7.80 -1.16
C THR A 107 -11.43 -8.81 -1.24
N GLY A 108 -11.14 -10.07 -1.53
CA GLY A 108 -12.16 -11.08 -1.73
C GLY A 108 -12.76 -11.06 -3.12
N MET A 109 -12.34 -10.15 -3.98
CA MET A 109 -12.86 -10.01 -5.34
C MET A 109 -11.73 -9.94 -6.35
N THR A 110 -12.01 -10.31 -7.60
CA THR A 110 -11.06 -10.00 -8.66
C THR A 110 -11.11 -8.49 -8.92
N ALA A 111 -10.06 -7.97 -9.56
CA ALA A 111 -10.03 -6.55 -9.90
C ALA A 111 -11.22 -6.16 -10.78
N THR A 112 -11.58 -7.02 -11.74
CA THR A 112 -12.70 -6.78 -12.62
C THR A 112 -14.02 -6.75 -11.84
N GLU A 113 -14.21 -7.70 -10.93
CA GLU A 113 -15.41 -7.73 -10.09
C GLU A 113 -15.51 -6.49 -9.22
N TYR A 114 -14.38 -6.09 -8.65
CA TYR A 114 -14.35 -4.90 -7.79
C TYR A 114 -14.75 -3.66 -8.58
N ARG A 115 -14.20 -3.49 -9.78
CA ARG A 115 -14.55 -2.36 -10.64
C ARG A 115 -16.04 -2.31 -10.93
N LYS A 116 -16.62 -3.46 -11.29
CA LYS A 116 -18.04 -3.52 -11.60
C LYS A 116 -18.90 -3.22 -10.38
N ALA A 117 -18.54 -3.77 -9.23
CA ALA A 117 -19.29 -3.57 -8.01
C ALA A 117 -19.28 -2.10 -7.59
N GLN A 118 -18.11 -1.47 -7.65
CA GLN A 118 -18.00 -0.07 -7.23
C GLN A 118 -18.70 0.87 -8.20
N ARG A 119 -18.65 0.58 -9.49
CA ARG A 119 -19.35 1.41 -10.48
C ARG A 119 -20.84 1.25 -10.41
N ALA A 120 -21.32 0.04 -10.09
CA ALA A 120 -22.73 -0.18 -9.89
C ALA A 120 -23.25 0.62 -8.69
N ASP A 121 -22.46 0.67 -7.61
CA ASP A 121 -22.83 1.43 -6.42
C ASP A 121 -22.86 2.92 -6.67
N THR A 122 -21.96 3.42 -7.53
CA THR A 122 -21.85 4.85 -7.79
C THR A 122 -22.69 5.30 -8.98
N ALA A 123 -23.18 4.35 -9.78
CA ALA A 123 -24.01 4.68 -10.94
C ALA A 123 -25.37 5.25 -10.51
N PRO A 124 -25.91 6.19 -11.27
CA PRO A 124 -27.25 6.71 -10.95
C PRO A 124 -28.30 5.61 -11.00
N LYS A 125 -29.18 5.59 -10.04
CA LYS A 125 -30.23 4.57 -9.95
C LYS A 125 -31.23 4.68 -11.10
N GLU A 126 -31.43 5.86 -11.60
CA GLU A 126 -32.38 6.04 -12.69
C GLU A 126 -31.98 5.25 -13.92
N GLY A 127 -30.70 5.02 -14.12
CA GLY A 127 -30.27 4.20 -15.23
C GLY A 127 -30.83 2.80 -15.16
N GLY A 128 -30.94 2.26 -13.96
CA GLY A 128 -31.53 0.96 -13.78
C GLY A 128 -33.02 0.95 -13.93
N GLU A 129 -33.65 2.06 -13.67
CA GLU A 129 -35.08 2.16 -13.76
C GLU A 129 -35.59 2.24 -15.18
N ALA A 130 -34.78 2.88 -16.01
CA ALA A 130 -35.13 2.98 -17.38
C ALA A 130 -35.14 1.64 -18.08
#